data_17717416287f4010dbed2eeb451fe78e
#
_entry.id   17717416287f4010dbed2eeb451fe78e
#
_cell.length_a   1.000
_cell.length_b   1.000
_cell.length_c   1.000
_cell.angle_alpha   90.00
_cell.angle_beta   90.00
_cell.angle_gamma   90.00
#
_symmetry.space_group_name_H-M   'P 1'
#
loop_
_entity.id
_entity.type
_entity.pdbx_description
1 polymer ?
#
loop_
_entity_poly.entity_id
_entity_poly.type
_entity_poly.pdbx_seq_one_letter_code
_entity_poly.pdbx_strand_id
1 'polypeptide(L)'
;GGRKNAKDPKKYNIWGWVRIAKILAAQIQKPELDSDTRDAYYERLHEAKINQARCNYLYAMSAEGEEREKFLKYAKQDIRLAAQSYPDLGGDAKKKEYDELLKEVQTALDETPDGLLALAPQTPESSSSDDDGGGEGE
;
A
#
# COMPACT_ATOMS: atom_id res chain seq x y z
N GLY A 1 -11.16 14.36 -26.23
CA GLY A 1 -9.93 14.71 -26.31
C GLY A 1 -8.96 14.34 -25.21
N GLY A 2 -7.93 15.16 -25.11
CA GLY A 2 -6.84 14.89 -24.20
C GLY A 2 -7.26 14.78 -22.77
N ARG A 3 -8.27 15.50 -22.38
CA ARG A 3 -8.71 15.46 -20.99
C ARG A 3 -9.21 14.09 -20.55
N LYS A 4 -9.84 13.37 -21.47
CA LYS A 4 -10.30 12.03 -21.15
C LYS A 4 -9.12 11.14 -20.81
N ASN A 5 -8.05 11.29 -21.58
CA ASN A 5 -6.86 10.49 -21.35
C ASN A 5 -6.23 10.82 -20.00
N ALA A 6 -6.30 12.09 -19.59
CA ALA A 6 -5.73 12.51 -18.34
C ALA A 6 -6.40 11.84 -17.13
N LYS A 7 -7.68 11.47 -17.29
CA LYS A 7 -8.43 10.85 -16.22
C LYS A 7 -8.59 9.35 -16.37
N ASP A 8 -7.88 8.76 -17.31
CA ASP A 8 -7.99 7.33 -17.57
C ASP A 8 -6.97 6.60 -16.69
N PRO A 9 -7.43 5.73 -15.78
CA PRO A 9 -6.51 4.98 -14.93
C PRO A 9 -5.48 4.17 -15.71
N LYS A 10 -5.82 3.75 -16.93
CA LYS A 10 -4.88 2.99 -17.75
C LYS A 10 -3.63 3.78 -18.07
N LYS A 11 -3.75 5.11 -18.15
CA LYS A 11 -2.61 5.97 -18.42
C LYS A 11 -1.52 5.82 -17.37
N TYR A 12 -1.90 5.51 -16.13
CA TYR A 12 -0.97 5.37 -15.04
C TYR A 12 -0.52 3.93 -14.82
N ASN A 13 -0.96 3.02 -15.71
CA ASN A 13 -0.54 1.62 -15.68
C ASN A 13 -0.83 0.93 -14.35
N ILE A 14 -1.90 1.32 -13.69
CA ILE A 14 -2.25 0.74 -12.39
C ILE A 14 -2.41 -0.78 -12.51
N TRP A 15 -3.19 -1.21 -13.52
CA TRP A 15 -3.48 -2.64 -13.68
C TRP A 15 -2.23 -3.44 -14.05
N GLY A 16 -1.29 -2.80 -14.74
CA GLY A 16 -0.03 -3.45 -15.08
C GLY A 16 0.76 -3.78 -13.82
N TRP A 17 0.83 -2.84 -12.89
CA TRP A 17 1.55 -3.09 -11.64
C TRP A 17 0.87 -4.14 -10.79
N VAL A 18 -0.48 -4.15 -10.76
CA VAL A 18 -1.23 -5.19 -10.03
C VAL A 18 -0.87 -6.57 -10.58
N ARG A 19 -0.83 -6.68 -11.91
CA ARG A 19 -0.52 -7.96 -12.55
C ARG A 19 0.90 -8.42 -12.23
N ILE A 20 1.87 -7.51 -12.31
CA ILE A 20 3.26 -7.83 -12.00
C ILE A 20 3.38 -8.30 -10.56
N ALA A 21 2.73 -7.61 -9.63
CA ALA A 21 2.78 -8.00 -8.23
C ALA A 21 2.21 -9.39 -8.01
N LYS A 22 1.11 -9.72 -8.69
CA LYS A 22 0.51 -11.05 -8.55
C LYS A 22 1.43 -12.15 -9.07
N ILE A 23 2.07 -11.90 -10.21
CA ILE A 23 2.99 -12.86 -10.79
C ILE A 23 4.16 -13.10 -9.85
N LEU A 24 4.74 -12.03 -9.32
CA LEU A 24 5.88 -12.14 -8.41
C LEU A 24 5.49 -12.86 -7.12
N ALA A 25 4.32 -12.53 -6.57
CA ALA A 25 3.86 -13.18 -5.35
C ALA A 25 3.73 -14.70 -5.56
N ALA A 26 3.23 -15.10 -6.73
CA ALA A 26 3.10 -16.54 -7.03
C ALA A 26 4.46 -17.19 -7.16
N GLN A 27 5.43 -16.52 -7.79
CA GLN A 27 6.77 -17.07 -7.96
C GLN A 27 7.46 -17.27 -6.60
N ILE A 28 7.28 -16.32 -5.70
CA ILE A 28 7.92 -16.37 -4.38
C ILE A 28 7.45 -17.58 -3.57
N GLN A 29 6.22 -18.04 -3.81
CA GLN A 29 5.66 -19.18 -3.08
C GLN A 29 6.25 -20.53 -3.51
N LYS A 30 6.99 -20.59 -4.60
CA LYS A 30 7.52 -21.86 -5.08
C LYS A 30 8.63 -22.37 -4.17
N PRO A 31 8.50 -23.59 -3.64
CA PRO A 31 9.48 -24.11 -2.68
C PRO A 31 10.86 -24.37 -3.26
N GLU A 32 10.94 -24.60 -4.57
CA GLU A 32 12.23 -24.89 -5.20
C GLU A 32 13.08 -23.66 -5.45
N LEU A 33 12.54 -22.47 -5.17
CA LEU A 33 13.25 -21.22 -5.41
C LEU A 33 14.38 -21.04 -4.40
N ASP A 34 15.60 -20.73 -4.86
CA ASP A 34 16.69 -20.47 -3.94
C ASP A 34 16.52 -19.12 -3.26
N SER A 35 17.24 -18.91 -2.13
CA SER A 35 16.99 -17.74 -1.31
C SER A 35 17.40 -16.44 -1.99
N ASP A 36 18.50 -16.45 -2.76
CA ASP A 36 18.92 -15.23 -3.45
C ASP A 36 17.91 -14.80 -4.50
N THR A 37 17.37 -15.75 -5.24
CA THR A 37 16.37 -15.46 -6.25
C THR A 37 15.08 -14.99 -5.58
N ARG A 38 14.71 -15.62 -4.46
CA ARG A 38 13.53 -15.23 -3.72
C ARG A 38 13.65 -13.80 -3.21
N ASP A 39 14.83 -13.45 -2.69
CA ASP A 39 15.06 -12.09 -2.20
C ASP A 39 14.95 -11.07 -3.33
N ALA A 40 15.47 -11.39 -4.50
CA ALA A 40 15.37 -10.50 -5.65
C ALA A 40 13.92 -10.32 -6.07
N TYR A 41 13.12 -11.39 -6.00
CA TYR A 41 11.69 -11.30 -6.34
C TYR A 41 10.93 -10.50 -5.30
N TYR A 42 11.30 -10.61 -4.02
CA TYR A 42 10.67 -9.78 -2.99
C TYR A 42 10.95 -8.30 -3.24
N GLU A 43 12.16 -7.98 -3.62
CA GLU A 43 12.50 -6.59 -3.92
C GLU A 43 11.64 -6.05 -5.06
N ARG A 44 11.50 -6.83 -6.13
CA ARG A 44 10.68 -6.43 -7.26
C ARG A 44 9.20 -6.36 -6.90
N LEU A 45 8.75 -7.27 -6.03
CA LEU A 45 7.37 -7.27 -5.57
C LEU A 45 7.05 -5.97 -4.88
N HIS A 46 7.92 -5.54 -3.97
CA HIS A 46 7.68 -4.28 -3.26
C HIS A 46 7.78 -3.09 -4.19
N GLU A 47 8.68 -3.13 -5.16
CA GLU A 47 8.76 -2.10 -6.18
C GLU A 47 7.43 -1.98 -6.93
N ALA A 48 6.86 -3.13 -7.32
CA ALA A 48 5.59 -3.15 -8.02
C ALA A 48 4.45 -2.63 -7.14
N LYS A 49 4.45 -3.01 -5.86
CA LYS A 49 3.41 -2.56 -4.95
C LYS A 49 3.50 -1.06 -4.67
N ILE A 50 4.70 -0.55 -4.51
CA ILE A 50 4.88 0.89 -4.32
C ILE A 50 4.42 1.64 -5.57
N ASN A 51 4.79 1.14 -6.74
CA ASN A 51 4.39 1.80 -7.99
C ASN A 51 2.88 1.73 -8.21
N GLN A 52 2.26 0.63 -7.81
CA GLN A 52 0.80 0.51 -7.88
C GLN A 52 0.14 1.59 -7.02
N ALA A 53 0.59 1.74 -5.79
CA ALA A 53 0.04 2.77 -4.89
C ALA A 53 0.35 4.16 -5.42
N ARG A 54 1.55 4.38 -5.92
CA ARG A 54 1.94 5.68 -6.46
C ARG A 54 1.08 6.04 -7.66
N CYS A 55 0.79 5.07 -8.53
CA CYS A 55 -0.06 5.32 -9.70
C CYS A 55 -1.48 5.67 -9.28
N ASN A 56 -2.02 4.99 -8.27
CA ASN A 56 -3.33 5.35 -7.74
C ASN A 56 -3.31 6.77 -7.20
N TYR A 57 -2.27 7.14 -6.48
CA TYR A 57 -2.13 8.49 -5.94
C TYR A 57 -2.06 9.53 -7.07
N LEU A 58 -1.22 9.27 -8.07
CA LEU A 58 -1.06 10.22 -9.18
C LEU A 58 -2.34 10.39 -9.96
N TYR A 59 -3.05 9.29 -10.19
CA TYR A 59 -4.34 9.39 -10.88
C TYR A 59 -5.31 10.22 -10.03
N ALA A 60 -5.34 9.97 -8.72
CA ALA A 60 -6.21 10.70 -7.82
C ALA A 60 -5.94 12.21 -7.90
N MET A 61 -4.67 12.58 -7.95
CA MET A 61 -4.31 13.99 -7.99
C MET A 61 -4.69 14.66 -9.31
N SER A 62 -4.94 13.86 -10.35
CA SER A 62 -5.43 14.39 -11.62
C SER A 62 -6.96 14.39 -11.70
N ALA A 63 -7.61 13.83 -10.70
CA ALA A 63 -9.07 13.73 -10.66
C ALA A 63 -9.65 14.70 -9.64
N GLU A 64 -10.98 14.74 -9.56
CA GLU A 64 -11.66 15.64 -8.64
C GLU A 64 -12.80 14.92 -7.93
N GLY A 65 -13.23 15.48 -6.82
CA GLY A 65 -14.41 15.00 -6.12
C GLY A 65 -14.28 13.57 -5.64
N GLU A 66 -15.35 12.81 -5.85
CA GLU A 66 -15.43 11.43 -5.37
C GLU A 66 -14.38 10.53 -6.02
N GLU A 67 -14.06 10.79 -7.29
CA GLU A 67 -13.07 9.99 -7.98
C GLU A 67 -11.70 10.16 -7.35
N ARG A 68 -11.34 11.40 -7.00
CA ARG A 68 -10.09 11.67 -6.33
C ARG A 68 -10.02 10.95 -4.99
N GLU A 69 -11.07 11.10 -4.18
CA GLU A 69 -11.09 10.46 -2.88
C GLU A 69 -11.00 8.94 -2.99
N LYS A 70 -11.73 8.37 -3.94
CA LYS A 70 -11.75 6.93 -4.16
C LYS A 70 -10.35 6.38 -4.44
N PHE A 71 -9.60 7.03 -5.33
CA PHE A 71 -8.29 6.54 -5.69
C PHE A 71 -7.24 6.83 -4.63
N LEU A 72 -7.42 7.90 -3.84
CA LEU A 72 -6.56 8.12 -2.68
C LEU A 72 -6.75 6.99 -1.68
N LYS A 73 -7.97 6.54 -1.47
CA LYS A 73 -8.24 5.42 -0.58
C LYS A 73 -7.67 4.12 -1.12
N TYR A 74 -7.69 3.94 -2.45
CA TYR A 74 -7.06 2.77 -3.05
C TYR A 74 -5.57 2.77 -2.77
N ALA A 75 -4.89 3.91 -2.92
CA ALA A 75 -3.46 4.00 -2.63
C ALA A 75 -3.18 3.66 -1.18
N LYS A 76 -3.98 4.19 -0.27
CA LYS A 76 -3.84 3.90 1.15
C LYS A 76 -4.03 2.42 1.44
N GLN A 77 -5.04 1.82 0.81
CA GLN A 77 -5.33 0.40 0.97
C GLN A 77 -4.19 -0.47 0.43
N ASP A 78 -3.61 -0.08 -0.72
CA ASP A 78 -2.48 -0.82 -1.27
C ASP A 78 -1.34 -0.90 -0.26
N ILE A 79 -1.04 0.21 0.40
CA ILE A 79 0.05 0.25 1.36
C ILE A 79 -0.31 -0.55 2.61
N ARG A 80 -1.55 -0.43 3.06
CA ARG A 80 -2.01 -1.19 4.22
C ARG A 80 -1.90 -2.69 3.99
N LEU A 81 -2.36 -3.15 2.82
CA LEU A 81 -2.30 -4.57 2.51
C LEU A 81 -0.87 -5.05 2.41
N ALA A 82 0.03 -4.23 1.86
CA ALA A 82 1.44 -4.59 1.80
C ALA A 82 2.01 -4.75 3.20
N ALA A 83 1.68 -3.83 4.10
CA ALA A 83 2.18 -3.88 5.47
C ALA A 83 1.65 -5.10 6.21
N GLN A 84 0.39 -5.48 5.95
CA GLN A 84 -0.20 -6.65 6.59
C GLN A 84 0.41 -7.95 6.07
N SER A 85 0.69 -7.99 4.77
CA SER A 85 1.22 -9.21 4.15
C SER A 85 2.72 -9.36 4.34
N TYR A 86 3.44 -8.25 4.43
CA TYR A 86 4.90 -8.26 4.50
C TYR A 86 5.34 -7.26 5.57
N PRO A 87 5.39 -7.71 6.84
CA PRO A 87 5.63 -6.79 7.97
C PRO A 87 6.90 -5.95 7.85
N ASP A 88 7.96 -6.47 7.21
CA ASP A 88 9.19 -5.70 7.05
C ASP A 88 9.19 -4.83 5.80
N LEU A 89 8.14 -4.94 4.96
CA LEU A 89 7.95 -4.11 3.76
C LEU A 89 9.18 -4.08 2.86
N GLY A 90 9.93 -5.17 2.83
CA GLY A 90 11.08 -5.27 1.93
C GLY A 90 12.35 -4.62 2.46
N GLY A 91 12.37 -4.22 3.73
CA GLY A 91 13.55 -3.64 4.35
C GLY A 91 13.42 -2.15 4.57
N ASP A 92 14.43 -1.57 5.21
CA ASP A 92 14.36 -0.17 5.66
C ASP A 92 14.17 0.82 4.53
N ALA A 93 14.87 0.64 3.41
CA ALA A 93 14.77 1.57 2.28
C ALA A 93 13.37 1.55 1.68
N LYS A 94 12.81 0.36 1.46
CA LYS A 94 11.48 0.23 0.91
C LYS A 94 10.45 0.72 1.91
N LYS A 95 10.64 0.43 3.18
CA LYS A 95 9.73 0.88 4.22
C LYS A 95 9.64 2.39 4.23
N LYS A 96 10.78 3.08 4.04
CA LYS A 96 10.78 4.53 3.98
C LYS A 96 9.98 5.03 2.77
N GLU A 97 10.12 4.36 1.63
CA GLU A 97 9.35 4.76 0.44
C GLU A 97 7.85 4.61 0.67
N TYR A 98 7.43 3.49 1.27
CA TYR A 98 6.02 3.30 1.61
C TYR A 98 5.54 4.38 2.57
N ASP A 99 6.36 4.69 3.56
CA ASP A 99 5.99 5.68 4.58
C ASP A 99 5.79 7.06 3.96
N GLU A 100 6.72 7.48 3.13
CA GLU A 100 6.63 8.79 2.50
C GLU A 100 5.44 8.90 1.58
N LEU A 101 5.17 7.85 0.80
CA LEU A 101 4.01 7.86 -0.09
C LEU A 101 2.72 7.89 0.72
N LEU A 102 2.66 7.11 1.80
CA LEU A 102 1.46 7.10 2.64
C LEU A 102 1.20 8.46 3.26
N LYS A 103 2.27 9.16 3.67
CA LYS A 103 2.10 10.51 4.21
C LYS A 103 1.52 11.47 3.17
N GLU A 104 1.95 11.33 1.92
CA GLU A 104 1.38 12.16 0.85
C GLU A 104 -0.09 11.86 0.65
N VAL A 105 -0.45 10.58 0.67
CA VAL A 105 -1.84 10.17 0.51
C VAL A 105 -2.69 10.68 1.67
N GLN A 106 -2.17 10.54 2.89
CA GLN A 106 -2.89 11.00 4.07
C GLN A 106 -3.13 12.50 4.02
N THR A 107 -2.10 13.26 3.63
CA THR A 107 -2.24 14.70 3.51
C THR A 107 -3.32 15.06 2.49
N ALA A 108 -3.35 14.36 1.36
CA ALA A 108 -4.35 14.61 0.32
C ALA A 108 -5.74 14.26 0.79
N LEU A 109 -5.87 13.33 1.75
CA LEU A 109 -7.16 12.94 2.32
C LEU A 109 -7.55 13.79 3.51
N ASP A 110 -6.76 14.80 3.84
CA ASP A 110 -6.96 15.66 5.02
C ASP A 110 -6.83 14.88 6.33
N GLU A 111 -6.01 13.85 6.32
CA GLU A 111 -5.71 13.08 7.52
C GLU A 111 -4.35 13.51 8.05
N THR A 112 -4.11 13.20 9.32
CA THR A 112 -2.79 13.43 9.91
C THR A 112 -1.75 12.57 9.19
N PRO A 113 -0.65 13.15 8.71
CA PRO A 113 0.34 12.39 7.94
C PRO A 113 1.27 11.58 8.85
N ASP A 114 0.70 10.63 9.57
CA ASP A 114 1.44 9.75 10.47
C ASP A 114 2.21 8.66 9.73
N GLY A 115 1.92 8.45 8.45
CA GLY A 115 2.57 7.44 7.66
C GLY A 115 2.28 6.05 8.20
N LEU A 116 3.30 5.19 8.20
CA LEU A 116 3.12 3.82 8.64
C LEU A 116 2.73 3.68 10.09
N LEU A 117 2.98 4.71 10.90
CA LEU A 117 2.53 4.67 12.30
C LEU A 117 1.02 4.52 12.41
N ALA A 118 0.28 5.10 11.48
CA ALA A 118 -1.17 4.99 11.48
C ALA A 118 -1.63 3.56 11.21
N LEU A 119 -0.76 2.73 10.64
CA LEU A 119 -1.08 1.35 10.32
C LEU A 119 -0.48 0.36 11.31
N ALA A 120 0.23 0.87 12.31
CA ALA A 120 0.84 -0.01 13.30
C ALA A 120 -0.26 -0.83 13.96
N PRO A 121 0.01 -2.11 14.23
CA PRO A 121 -1.01 -2.94 14.88
C PRO A 121 -1.41 -2.28 16.17
N GLN A 122 -2.67 -2.03 16.27
CA GLN A 122 -3.22 -1.55 17.50
C GLN A 122 -3.22 -2.77 18.37
N THR A 123 -2.15 -2.97 19.07
CA THR A 123 -2.08 -4.15 19.84
C THR A 123 -3.40 -4.38 20.42
N PRO A 124 -3.76 -5.29 20.17
CA PRO A 124 -5.07 -5.66 20.57
C PRO A 124 -5.20 -5.75 22.07
N GLU A 125 -4.12 -5.45 21.37
CA GLU A 125 -4.26 -5.19 22.03
C GLU A 125 -4.80 -4.51 22.19
N SER A 126 -4.90 -4.73 22.09
CA SER A 126 -5.38 -4.04 22.15
C SER A 126 -6.24 -3.69 21.99
N SER A 127 -6.37 -4.15 21.95
CA SER A 127 -6.98 -3.75 21.94
C SER A 127 -7.70 -3.66 22.18
N SER A 128 -7.76 -4.09 22.45
CA SER A 128 -8.18 -3.85 22.89
C SER A 128 -8.72 -3.71 23.35
N SER A 129 -8.87 -4.02 23.58
CA SER A 129 -9.16 -3.74 24.14
C SER A 129 -9.69 -3.67 24.54
N ASP A 130 -9.76 -3.99 24.61
CA ASP A 130 -10.05 -3.81 25.14
C ASP A 130 -10.57 -3.84 25.55
N ASP A 131 -10.69 -4.08 25.57
CA ASP A 131 -10.86 -4.00 26.13
C ASP A 131 -11.29 -4.05 26.66
N ASP A 132 -11.42 -4.34 26.67
CA ASP A 132 -11.51 -4.33 27.35
C ASP A 132 -11.83 -4.27 27.93
N GLY A 133 -12.06 -4.36 27.92
CA GLY A 133 -12.06 -4.27 28.55
C GLY A 133 -12.43 -4.34 29.08
N GLY A 134 -12.58 -4.55 29.31
CA GLY A 134 -12.70 -4.59 29.95
C GLY A 134 -13.11 -4.79 30.42
N GLY A 135 -13.18 -4.87 30.62
CA GLY A 135 -13.35 -5.08 31.25
C GLY A 135 -13.79 -5.35 31.68
N GLU A 136 -13.77 -5.60 31.90
CA GLU A 136 -14.07 -5.87 32.54
C GLU A 136 -14.20 -5.98 33.24
N GLY A 137 -14.15 -5.97 33.34
CA GLY A 137 -14.16 -6.12 34.09
C GLY A 137 -14.48 -6.18 34.64
N GLU A 138 -14.67 -6.36 34.68
CA GLU A 138 -14.88 -6.46 35.19
C GLU A 138 -14.84 -6.52 35.65
#